data_4b9a71d5138272dcfc000b20dcf19dbb
#
_entry.id   4b9a71d5138272dcfc000b20dcf19dbb
#
_cell.length_a   1.000
_cell.length_b   1.000
_cell.length_c   1.000
_cell.angle_alpha   90.00
_cell.angle_beta   90.00
_cell.angle_gamma   90.00
#
_symmetry.space_group_name_H-M   'P 1'
#
loop_
_entity.id
_entity.type
_entity.pdbx_description
1 polymer ?
#
loop_
_entity_poly.entity_id
_entity_poly.type
_entity_poly.pdbx_seq_one_letter_code
_entity_poly.pdbx_strand_id
1 'polypeptide(L)'
;LLSYATQGGLPVGDPEVELSGFGLEDTHSTATSLKWGMDGWIYGANGSTTTGNVSSRSSKNVRWEGQCIWRFHPVRKVFEIYAEGGGNTYSLEIDSKGRVFSGTNFGATRGMHYEQGSYGIKGWGKHGPLTNAYAFGWFEHMKSEGETRRFPQAFAIYEGGLLGKEYDGQIIAPNSLANKVYVSTRLPEGSTFRTHDEADLVASSDRWFRPVWTGVGPDGGIYLADWYDTRLSHVKPVDDWDKERGRLYRVRPAGAAPKLKPFDLP
;
A
#
# COMPACT_ATOMS: atom_id res chain seq x y z
N LEU A 1 11.68 10.28 7.25
CA LEU A 1 11.53 10.71 5.85
C LEU A 1 12.60 11.72 5.53
N LEU A 2 13.27 11.52 4.41
CA LEU A 2 14.32 12.41 3.92
C LEU A 2 13.89 13.01 2.58
N SER A 3 14.28 14.25 2.31
CA SER A 3 14.20 14.88 0.99
C SER A 3 15.58 15.28 0.50
N TYR A 4 15.77 15.29 -0.81
CA TYR A 4 17.00 15.70 -1.46
C TYR A 4 16.69 16.78 -2.50
N ALA A 5 17.58 17.75 -2.64
CA ALA A 5 17.63 18.54 -3.86
C ALA A 5 18.00 17.65 -5.04
N THR A 6 17.52 17.94 -6.23
CA THR A 6 17.83 17.16 -7.43
C THR A 6 18.41 18.06 -8.52
N GLN A 7 19.35 17.51 -9.29
CA GLN A 7 19.88 18.10 -10.50
C GLN A 7 19.95 17.03 -11.59
N GLY A 8 19.30 17.29 -12.71
CA GLY A 8 19.20 16.29 -13.78
C GLY A 8 18.53 14.97 -13.36
N GLY A 9 17.57 15.04 -12.43
CA GLY A 9 16.87 13.88 -11.88
C GLY A 9 17.65 13.05 -10.85
N LEU A 10 18.87 13.46 -10.49
CA LEU A 10 19.70 12.78 -9.49
C LEU A 10 19.74 13.58 -8.19
N PRO A 11 19.78 12.92 -7.01
CA PRO A 11 19.93 13.60 -5.74
C PRO A 11 21.30 14.29 -5.65
N VAL A 12 21.34 15.51 -5.12
CA VAL A 12 22.56 16.28 -4.89
C VAL A 12 22.58 16.84 -3.47
N GLY A 13 23.78 16.90 -2.88
CA GLY A 13 24.00 17.42 -1.53
C GLY A 13 23.52 16.47 -0.43
N ASP A 14 23.47 16.96 0.80
CA ASP A 14 23.00 16.24 1.96
C ASP A 14 21.46 16.24 2.03
N PRO A 15 20.84 15.16 2.56
CA PRO A 15 19.40 15.10 2.75
C PRO A 15 18.90 16.07 3.82
N GLU A 16 17.73 16.66 3.60
CA GLU A 16 16.98 17.32 4.66
C GLU A 16 16.10 16.28 5.39
N VAL A 17 16.13 16.28 6.73
CA VAL A 17 15.27 15.42 7.54
C VAL A 17 13.88 16.07 7.65
N GLU A 18 12.91 15.54 6.94
CA GLU A 18 11.53 16.02 6.94
C GLU A 18 10.73 15.49 8.12
N LEU A 19 10.87 14.20 8.42
CA LEU A 19 10.19 13.52 9.51
C LEU A 19 11.16 12.60 10.26
N SER A 20 11.08 12.62 11.58
CA SER A 20 11.79 11.71 12.47
C SER A 20 10.86 11.17 13.56
N GLY A 21 11.21 10.02 14.16
CA GLY A 21 10.46 9.45 15.28
C GLY A 21 9.50 8.31 14.93
N PHE A 22 9.64 7.71 13.73
CA PHE A 22 9.01 6.43 13.43
C PHE A 22 9.67 5.32 14.23
N GLY A 23 8.85 4.44 14.83
CA GLY A 23 9.31 3.27 15.55
C GLY A 23 9.83 2.15 14.64
N LEU A 24 10.65 1.29 15.22
CA LEU A 24 11.26 0.14 14.54
C LEU A 24 11.04 -1.17 15.32
N GLU A 25 10.04 -1.21 16.18
CA GLU A 25 9.76 -2.36 17.06
C GLU A 25 9.38 -3.62 16.25
N ASP A 26 8.78 -3.40 15.09
CA ASP A 26 8.50 -4.47 14.13
C ASP A 26 8.95 -4.03 12.74
N THR A 27 10.08 -4.54 12.29
CA THR A 27 10.68 -4.18 10.99
C THR A 27 9.85 -4.64 9.78
N HIS A 28 8.84 -5.48 9.99
CA HIS A 28 7.90 -5.90 8.94
C HIS A 28 6.69 -4.95 8.80
N SER A 29 6.60 -3.93 9.65
CA SER A 29 5.45 -3.03 9.70
C SER A 29 5.83 -1.55 9.88
N THR A 30 7.03 -1.19 9.49
CA THR A 30 7.54 0.19 9.52
C THR A 30 6.81 1.11 8.55
N ALA A 31 7.13 2.40 8.59
CA ALA A 31 6.60 3.39 7.66
C ALA A 31 6.84 2.97 6.20
N THR A 32 5.78 2.92 5.40
CA THR A 32 5.80 2.39 4.03
C THR A 32 4.80 3.09 3.12
N SER A 33 4.86 2.75 1.83
CA SER A 33 3.83 3.05 0.81
C SER A 33 3.58 4.53 0.61
N LEU A 34 4.64 5.31 0.40
CA LEU A 34 4.49 6.73 0.12
C LEU A 34 3.71 6.99 -1.17
N LYS A 35 2.66 7.80 -1.07
CA LYS A 35 1.81 8.24 -2.19
C LYS A 35 1.56 9.74 -2.13
N TRP A 36 1.61 10.40 -3.27
CA TRP A 36 1.10 11.75 -3.39
C TRP A 36 -0.42 11.75 -3.45
N GLY A 37 -1.05 12.51 -2.59
CA GLY A 37 -2.46 12.85 -2.69
C GLY A 37 -2.69 14.00 -3.68
N MET A 38 -3.88 14.09 -4.23
CA MET A 38 -4.29 15.20 -5.13
C MET A 38 -4.40 16.54 -4.40
N ASP A 39 -4.39 16.51 -3.09
CA ASP A 39 -4.43 17.64 -2.16
C ASP A 39 -3.03 18.22 -1.84
N GLY A 40 -1.99 17.66 -2.44
CA GLY A 40 -0.60 18.09 -2.23
C GLY A 40 0.05 17.55 -0.95
N TRP A 41 -0.58 16.60 -0.27
CA TRP A 41 0.01 15.87 0.83
C TRP A 41 0.71 14.59 0.35
N ILE A 42 1.73 14.19 1.06
CA ILE A 42 2.34 12.85 0.95
C ILE A 42 1.71 11.98 2.03
N TYR A 43 1.11 10.88 1.63
CA TYR A 43 0.52 9.88 2.51
C TYR A 43 1.47 8.72 2.72
N GLY A 44 1.37 8.09 3.88
CA GLY A 44 2.09 6.87 4.19
C GLY A 44 1.32 6.01 5.19
N ALA A 45 1.76 4.78 5.32
CA ALA A 45 1.12 3.79 6.18
C ALA A 45 2.12 3.20 7.18
N ASN A 46 1.62 2.81 8.35
CA ASN A 46 2.32 1.99 9.33
C ASN A 46 1.52 0.74 9.65
N GLY A 47 2.23 -0.35 9.84
CA GLY A 47 1.61 -1.64 10.15
C GLY A 47 1.45 -1.91 11.65
N SER A 48 1.30 -3.17 11.98
CA SER A 48 0.69 -3.67 13.22
C SER A 48 1.27 -3.21 14.54
N THR A 49 2.57 -3.23 14.73
CA THR A 49 3.17 -3.14 16.07
C THR A 49 4.19 -2.03 16.20
N THR A 50 4.39 -1.27 15.15
CA THR A 50 5.24 -0.09 15.23
C THR A 50 4.48 1.06 15.89
N THR A 51 5.20 1.82 16.67
CA THR A 51 4.71 3.05 17.29
C THR A 51 5.31 4.26 16.58
N GLY A 52 4.82 5.41 16.89
CA GLY A 52 5.40 6.65 16.42
C GLY A 52 5.33 7.74 17.47
N ASN A 53 6.35 8.58 17.44
CA ASN A 53 6.41 9.86 18.12
C ASN A 53 7.04 10.86 17.15
N VAL A 54 6.31 11.13 16.07
CA VAL A 54 6.84 11.80 14.90
C VAL A 54 6.85 13.32 15.08
N SER A 55 7.95 13.89 14.66
CA SER A 55 8.12 15.33 14.56
C SER A 55 8.55 15.74 13.16
N SER A 56 8.05 16.88 12.75
CA SER A 56 8.48 17.65 11.58
C SER A 56 8.93 19.04 12.02
N ARG A 57 9.18 19.92 11.06
CA ARG A 57 9.45 21.33 11.36
C ARG A 57 8.27 22.01 12.08
N SER A 58 7.03 21.71 11.65
CA SER A 58 5.81 22.36 12.17
C SER A 58 4.98 21.52 13.12
N SER A 59 5.13 20.19 13.13
CA SER A 59 4.43 19.29 14.06
C SER A 59 5.42 18.68 15.04
N LYS A 60 5.03 18.57 16.32
CA LYS A 60 5.90 18.03 17.36
C LYS A 60 5.21 16.91 18.13
N ASN A 61 5.95 15.79 18.30
CA ASN A 61 5.56 14.67 19.16
C ASN A 61 4.16 14.12 18.85
N VAL A 62 3.84 13.97 17.57
CA VAL A 62 2.60 13.30 17.15
C VAL A 62 2.74 11.81 17.40
N ARG A 63 1.96 11.29 18.35
CA ARG A 63 2.07 9.91 18.84
C ARG A 63 0.95 9.04 18.36
N TRP A 64 1.27 7.79 18.08
CA TRP A 64 0.30 6.71 17.84
C TRP A 64 0.92 5.36 18.19
N GLU A 65 0.08 4.34 18.29
CA GLU A 65 0.48 2.95 18.48
C GLU A 65 -0.21 2.05 17.45
N GLY A 66 0.56 1.20 16.78
CA GLY A 66 0.06 0.23 15.80
C GLY A 66 -0.32 0.85 14.45
N GLN A 67 -1.35 0.31 13.83
CA GLN A 67 -1.74 0.67 12.47
C GLN A 67 -2.23 2.11 12.38
N CYS A 68 -1.72 2.81 11.38
CA CYS A 68 -2.27 4.10 10.98
C CYS A 68 -1.96 4.43 9.52
N ILE A 69 -2.77 5.31 8.98
CA ILE A 69 -2.46 6.11 7.80
C ILE A 69 -2.10 7.49 8.32
N TRP A 70 -0.96 7.98 7.89
CA TRP A 70 -0.49 9.32 8.21
C TRP A 70 -0.28 10.13 6.94
N ARG A 71 -0.17 11.44 7.07
CA ARG A 71 0.19 12.31 5.95
C ARG A 71 1.12 13.45 6.37
N PHE A 72 1.88 13.93 5.41
CA PHE A 72 2.85 15.00 5.56
C PHE A 72 2.65 16.03 4.45
N HIS A 73 2.56 17.30 4.82
CA HIS A 73 2.49 18.40 3.85
C HIS A 73 3.88 18.98 3.64
N PRO A 74 4.53 18.76 2.48
CA PRO A 74 5.94 19.07 2.29
C PRO A 74 6.26 20.58 2.32
N VAL A 75 5.32 21.44 1.91
CA VAL A 75 5.50 22.89 1.95
C VAL A 75 5.27 23.46 3.35
N ARG A 76 4.17 23.08 4.00
CA ARG A 76 3.83 23.56 5.36
C ARG A 76 4.60 22.85 6.45
N LYS A 77 5.29 21.76 6.11
CA LYS A 77 6.05 20.89 7.02
C LYS A 77 5.18 20.36 8.18
N VAL A 78 3.90 20.13 7.94
CA VAL A 78 2.92 19.60 8.91
C VAL A 78 2.81 18.10 8.73
N PHE A 79 2.89 17.37 9.84
CA PHE A 79 2.61 15.93 9.92
C PHE A 79 1.40 15.68 10.79
N GLU A 80 0.52 14.79 10.38
CA GLU A 80 -0.66 14.39 11.15
C GLU A 80 -1.08 12.96 10.88
N ILE A 81 -1.83 12.37 11.81
CA ILE A 81 -2.49 11.09 11.62
C ILE A 81 -3.76 11.33 10.79
N TYR A 82 -3.89 10.60 9.69
CA TYR A 82 -5.07 10.65 8.82
C TYR A 82 -6.19 9.75 9.33
N ALA A 83 -5.85 8.48 9.65
CA ALA A 83 -6.77 7.48 10.18
C ALA A 83 -6.01 6.41 10.97
N GLU A 84 -6.67 5.69 11.87
CA GLU A 84 -6.07 4.64 12.67
C GLU A 84 -6.75 3.27 12.48
N GLY A 85 -6.00 2.18 12.69
CA GLY A 85 -6.52 0.82 12.58
C GLY A 85 -6.42 0.25 11.17
N GLY A 86 -7.09 -0.88 10.94
CA GLY A 86 -7.16 -1.53 9.63
C GLY A 86 -6.31 -2.81 9.50
N GLY A 87 -5.73 -3.30 10.58
CA GLY A 87 -4.87 -4.49 10.55
C GLY A 87 -3.42 -4.18 10.18
N ASN A 88 -2.67 -5.18 9.78
CA ASN A 88 -1.29 -4.98 9.36
C ASN A 88 -1.26 -4.39 7.94
N THR A 89 -0.97 -3.11 7.85
CA THR A 89 -1.06 -2.33 6.63
C THR A 89 0.18 -2.53 5.76
N TYR A 90 0.00 -3.08 4.56
CA TYR A 90 1.10 -3.37 3.63
C TYR A 90 1.13 -2.47 2.41
N SER A 91 0.08 -1.72 2.15
CA SER A 91 0.01 -0.79 1.02
C SER A 91 -0.85 0.40 1.35
N LEU A 92 -0.73 1.41 0.53
CA LEU A 92 -1.62 2.56 0.53
C LEU A 92 -1.89 2.91 -0.92
N GLU A 93 -3.17 3.07 -1.25
CA GLU A 93 -3.60 3.50 -2.57
C GLU A 93 -4.55 4.68 -2.45
N ILE A 94 -4.47 5.58 -3.42
CA ILE A 94 -5.36 6.73 -3.55
C ILE A 94 -5.92 6.67 -4.97
N ASP A 95 -7.24 6.56 -5.08
CA ASP A 95 -7.89 6.53 -6.39
C ASP A 95 -8.06 7.95 -7.00
N SER A 96 -8.50 8.01 -8.25
CA SER A 96 -8.69 9.28 -8.98
C SER A 96 -9.72 10.23 -8.35
N LYS A 97 -10.48 9.76 -7.35
CA LYS A 97 -11.42 10.57 -6.56
C LYS A 97 -10.84 11.04 -5.23
N GLY A 98 -9.57 10.75 -4.96
CA GLY A 98 -8.88 11.11 -3.72
C GLY A 98 -9.21 10.22 -2.53
N ARG A 99 -9.90 9.08 -2.73
CA ARG A 99 -10.25 8.16 -1.66
C ARG A 99 -9.06 7.29 -1.30
N VAL A 100 -8.84 7.12 0.00
CA VAL A 100 -7.65 6.43 0.55
C VAL A 100 -8.01 5.00 0.94
N PHE A 101 -7.17 4.07 0.53
CA PHE A 101 -7.32 2.64 0.79
C PHE A 101 -6.00 2.03 1.25
N SER A 102 -6.09 0.94 1.99
CA SER A 102 -4.93 0.10 2.25
C SER A 102 -5.28 -1.39 2.18
N GLY A 103 -4.31 -2.19 1.78
CA GLY A 103 -4.35 -3.61 1.99
C GLY A 103 -4.07 -3.99 3.45
N THR A 104 -4.28 -5.23 3.77
CA THR A 104 -4.04 -5.81 5.10
C THR A 104 -3.58 -7.26 4.95
N ASN A 105 -3.24 -7.92 6.04
CA ASN A 105 -2.93 -9.34 6.02
C ASN A 105 -4.09 -10.25 6.50
N PHE A 106 -5.30 -9.74 6.58
CA PHE A 106 -6.48 -10.57 6.81
C PHE A 106 -6.91 -11.29 5.53
N GLY A 107 -7.56 -12.44 5.66
CA GLY A 107 -8.00 -13.24 4.51
C GLY A 107 -9.36 -12.81 3.96
N ALA A 108 -10.32 -12.55 4.83
CA ALA A 108 -11.73 -12.31 4.47
C ALA A 108 -12.01 -10.85 4.03
N THR A 109 -11.01 -10.15 3.55
CA THR A 109 -11.13 -8.75 3.08
C THR A 109 -10.05 -8.43 2.07
N ARG A 110 -10.28 -7.44 1.21
CA ARG A 110 -9.24 -6.84 0.36
C ARG A 110 -8.63 -5.60 0.98
N GLY A 111 -8.96 -5.28 2.21
CA GLY A 111 -8.41 -4.16 2.94
C GLY A 111 -9.46 -3.20 3.45
N MET A 112 -9.07 -1.95 3.59
CA MET A 112 -9.89 -0.93 4.23
C MET A 112 -9.92 0.35 3.39
N HIS A 113 -11.09 0.99 3.38
CA HIS A 113 -11.27 2.35 2.92
C HIS A 113 -11.20 3.29 4.14
N TYR A 114 -10.48 4.40 4.00
CA TYR A 114 -10.29 5.36 5.07
C TYR A 114 -10.84 6.73 4.69
N GLU A 115 -11.59 7.31 5.60
CA GLU A 115 -11.89 8.74 5.62
C GLU A 115 -11.00 9.45 6.65
N GLN A 116 -10.74 10.72 6.47
CA GLN A 116 -9.93 11.47 7.43
C GLN A 116 -10.58 11.46 8.83
N GLY A 117 -9.83 11.04 9.84
CA GLY A 117 -10.33 10.90 11.21
C GLY A 117 -11.08 9.60 11.46
N SER A 118 -11.25 8.72 10.48
CA SER A 118 -11.85 7.41 10.69
C SER A 118 -10.92 6.50 11.50
N TYR A 119 -11.51 5.49 12.11
CA TYR A 119 -10.76 4.45 12.79
C TYR A 119 -11.41 3.09 12.58
N GLY A 120 -10.59 2.07 12.58
CA GLY A 120 -11.00 0.70 12.41
C GLY A 120 -10.43 -0.20 13.50
N ILE A 121 -10.65 -1.50 13.35
CA ILE A 121 -10.13 -2.49 14.28
C ILE A 121 -8.60 -2.41 14.39
N LYS A 122 -8.12 -2.36 15.61
CA LYS A 122 -6.70 -2.52 15.96
C LYS A 122 -6.45 -3.90 16.55
N GLY A 123 -6.83 -4.97 15.90
CA GLY A 123 -6.86 -6.32 16.43
C GLY A 123 -5.61 -6.78 17.21
N TRP A 124 -5.80 -7.73 18.13
CA TRP A 124 -4.77 -8.51 18.83
C TRP A 124 -3.95 -7.81 19.90
N GLY A 125 -4.51 -7.03 20.77
CA GLY A 125 -3.85 -6.60 22.04
C GLY A 125 -2.46 -5.96 21.96
N LYS A 126 -1.76 -6.09 20.85
CA LYS A 126 -0.42 -5.55 20.58
C LYS A 126 -0.42 -4.33 19.64
N HIS A 127 -1.58 -3.84 19.29
CA HIS A 127 -1.74 -2.76 18.32
C HIS A 127 -2.07 -1.42 18.96
N GLY A 128 -2.06 -1.37 20.28
CA GLY A 128 -2.28 -0.17 21.07
C GLY A 128 -3.71 0.40 21.04
N PRO A 129 -3.96 1.41 21.85
CA PRO A 129 -5.23 2.13 21.87
C PRO A 129 -5.39 3.08 20.68
N LEU A 130 -6.58 3.61 20.51
CA LEU A 130 -6.83 4.76 19.65
C LEU A 130 -6.15 5.99 20.26
N THR A 131 -5.33 6.68 19.51
CA THR A 131 -4.52 7.81 19.99
C THR A 131 -4.86 9.14 19.35
N ASN A 132 -5.56 9.15 18.21
CA ASN A 132 -6.00 10.36 17.56
C ASN A 132 -7.18 10.98 18.32
N ALA A 133 -6.96 12.11 18.99
CA ALA A 133 -7.99 12.84 19.74
C ALA A 133 -9.12 13.39 18.84
N TYR A 134 -8.90 13.47 17.54
CA TYR A 134 -9.87 13.95 16.55
C TYR A 134 -10.53 12.81 15.78
N ALA A 135 -10.31 11.54 16.20
CA ALA A 135 -10.93 10.41 15.55
C ALA A 135 -12.45 10.45 15.70
N PHE A 136 -13.11 10.20 14.58
CA PHE A 136 -14.57 10.03 14.52
C PHE A 136 -14.91 9.00 13.43
N GLY A 137 -16.01 8.30 13.57
CA GLY A 137 -16.47 7.34 12.54
C GLY A 137 -15.70 6.04 12.55
N TRP A 138 -16.38 4.98 13.01
CA TRP A 138 -15.91 3.62 12.90
C TRP A 138 -16.09 3.10 11.48
N PHE A 139 -15.02 2.51 10.91
CA PHE A 139 -15.06 1.83 9.64
C PHE A 139 -14.62 0.37 9.80
N GLU A 140 -15.36 -0.52 9.17
CA GLU A 140 -14.99 -1.92 9.06
C GLU A 140 -14.15 -2.15 7.79
N HIS A 141 -13.45 -3.27 7.75
CA HIS A 141 -12.84 -3.73 6.52
C HIS A 141 -13.88 -3.91 5.42
N MET A 142 -13.49 -3.70 4.19
CA MET A 142 -14.32 -4.01 3.03
C MET A 142 -14.64 -5.51 3.04
N LYS A 143 -15.91 -5.86 3.15
CA LYS A 143 -16.36 -7.26 3.07
C LYS A 143 -15.97 -7.82 1.70
N SER A 144 -15.50 -9.05 1.67
CA SER A 144 -15.05 -9.68 0.44
C SER A 144 -15.82 -10.96 0.16
N GLU A 145 -16.28 -11.10 -1.07
CA GLU A 145 -16.81 -12.34 -1.63
C GLU A 145 -15.74 -12.93 -2.56
N GLY A 146 -15.18 -14.10 -2.20
CA GLY A 146 -14.13 -14.77 -2.96
C GLY A 146 -13.09 -15.46 -2.08
N GLU A 147 -11.81 -15.28 -2.37
CA GLU A 147 -10.72 -15.91 -1.61
C GLU A 147 -10.66 -15.38 -0.18
N THR A 148 -10.75 -16.31 0.77
CA THR A 148 -10.77 -15.99 2.21
C THR A 148 -9.49 -16.36 2.95
N ARG A 149 -8.55 -17.05 2.28
CA ARG A 149 -7.25 -17.37 2.90
C ARG A 149 -6.45 -16.11 3.14
N ARG A 150 -5.82 -16.07 4.29
CA ARG A 150 -4.94 -14.97 4.66
C ARG A 150 -3.81 -14.80 3.64
N PHE A 151 -3.57 -13.56 3.21
CA PHE A 151 -2.38 -13.17 2.48
C PHE A 151 -2.02 -11.70 2.71
N PRO A 152 -0.73 -11.34 2.66
CA PRO A 152 -0.34 -9.94 2.69
C PRO A 152 -0.79 -9.26 1.40
N GLN A 153 -1.44 -8.12 1.54
CA GLN A 153 -2.09 -7.46 0.42
C GLN A 153 -1.48 -6.09 0.17
N ALA A 154 -0.53 -6.05 -0.76
CA ALA A 154 -0.24 -4.83 -1.48
C ALA A 154 -1.15 -4.83 -2.71
N PHE A 155 -1.96 -3.83 -2.93
CA PHE A 155 -2.79 -3.78 -4.13
C PHE A 155 -2.67 -2.43 -4.84
N ALA A 156 -3.05 -2.41 -6.10
CA ALA A 156 -3.29 -1.20 -6.86
C ALA A 156 -4.77 -1.09 -7.21
N ILE A 157 -5.27 0.13 -7.28
CA ILE A 157 -6.57 0.42 -7.93
C ILE A 157 -6.25 0.73 -9.38
N TYR A 158 -6.79 -0.08 -10.29
CA TYR A 158 -6.49 0.08 -11.70
C TYR A 158 -7.31 1.20 -12.32
N GLU A 159 -6.65 2.21 -12.80
CA GLU A 159 -7.22 3.35 -13.53
C GLU A 159 -6.31 3.70 -14.74
N GLY A 160 -5.66 2.68 -15.29
CA GLY A 160 -4.67 2.83 -16.36
C GLY A 160 -5.23 2.89 -17.78
N GLY A 161 -6.48 2.44 -17.98
CA GLY A 161 -7.18 2.45 -19.27
C GLY A 161 -6.67 1.46 -20.34
N LEU A 162 -5.48 0.86 -20.17
CA LEU A 162 -4.88 -0.03 -21.18
C LEU A 162 -5.52 -1.41 -21.24
N LEU A 163 -5.94 -1.97 -20.10
CA LEU A 163 -6.49 -3.34 -20.03
C LEU A 163 -7.96 -3.44 -20.44
N GLY A 164 -8.65 -2.31 -20.61
CA GLY A 164 -10.07 -2.27 -20.92
C GLY A 164 -10.91 -1.74 -19.78
N LYS A 165 -12.16 -1.37 -20.11
CA LYS A 165 -13.08 -0.74 -19.15
C LYS A 165 -13.51 -1.68 -18.03
N GLU A 166 -13.49 -2.97 -18.26
CA GLU A 166 -13.84 -4.00 -17.28
C GLU A 166 -12.85 -4.05 -16.09
N TYR A 167 -11.63 -3.53 -16.26
CA TYR A 167 -10.64 -3.41 -15.21
C TYR A 167 -10.66 -2.05 -14.51
N ASP A 168 -11.37 -1.06 -15.05
CA ASP A 168 -11.32 0.30 -14.53
C ASP A 168 -11.95 0.41 -13.14
N GLY A 169 -11.18 0.96 -12.19
CA GLY A 169 -11.56 1.04 -10.78
C GLY A 169 -11.43 -0.26 -9.98
N GLN A 170 -10.98 -1.36 -10.59
CA GLN A 170 -10.82 -2.65 -9.92
C GLN A 170 -9.58 -2.66 -9.02
N ILE A 171 -9.64 -3.49 -7.96
CA ILE A 171 -8.49 -3.81 -7.12
C ILE A 171 -7.70 -4.92 -7.78
N ILE A 172 -6.40 -4.69 -7.97
CA ILE A 172 -5.44 -5.69 -8.44
C ILE A 172 -4.55 -6.07 -7.27
N ALA A 173 -4.69 -7.29 -6.74
CA ALA A 173 -4.04 -7.72 -5.51
C ALA A 173 -3.14 -8.94 -5.73
N PRO A 174 -1.80 -8.80 -5.61
CA PRO A 174 -0.89 -9.92 -5.68
C PRO A 174 -1.01 -10.79 -4.42
N ASN A 175 -1.07 -12.11 -4.60
CA ASN A 175 -1.05 -13.09 -3.54
C ASN A 175 0.17 -14.00 -3.65
N SER A 176 1.20 -13.70 -2.90
CA SER A 176 2.45 -14.47 -2.88
C SER A 176 2.29 -15.89 -2.31
N LEU A 177 1.26 -16.14 -1.51
CA LEU A 177 1.00 -17.47 -0.92
C LEU A 177 0.30 -18.41 -1.90
N ALA A 178 -0.43 -17.88 -2.88
CA ALA A 178 -1.20 -18.64 -3.85
C ALA A 178 -0.61 -18.59 -5.28
N ASN A 179 0.49 -17.87 -5.49
CA ASN A 179 1.11 -17.69 -6.82
C ASN A 179 0.13 -17.06 -7.84
N LYS A 180 -0.64 -16.06 -7.39
CA LYS A 180 -1.72 -15.45 -8.16
C LYS A 180 -1.73 -13.92 -8.02
N VAL A 181 -2.41 -13.29 -8.96
CA VAL A 181 -2.82 -11.89 -8.86
C VAL A 181 -4.32 -11.83 -9.05
N TYR A 182 -5.02 -11.43 -8.01
CA TYR A 182 -6.49 -11.32 -8.02
C TYR A 182 -6.94 -10.01 -8.66
N VAL A 183 -8.11 -10.06 -9.27
CA VAL A 183 -8.92 -8.91 -9.63
C VAL A 183 -10.14 -8.91 -8.74
N SER A 184 -10.44 -7.79 -8.11
CA SER A 184 -11.64 -7.68 -7.29
C SER A 184 -12.42 -6.43 -7.65
N THR A 185 -13.70 -6.63 -7.99
CA THR A 185 -14.65 -5.54 -8.19
C THR A 185 -14.92 -4.85 -6.88
N ARG A 186 -14.94 -3.53 -6.91
CA ARG A 186 -15.20 -2.67 -5.77
C ARG A 186 -16.59 -2.04 -5.89
N LEU A 187 -17.51 -2.47 -5.04
CA LEU A 187 -18.91 -2.07 -5.05
C LEU A 187 -19.24 -1.18 -3.85
N PRO A 188 -19.88 -0.03 -4.02
CA PRO A 188 -20.30 0.81 -2.89
C PRO A 188 -21.20 0.06 -1.91
N GLU A 189 -20.93 0.21 -0.61
CA GLU A 189 -21.76 -0.32 0.49
C GLU A 189 -21.78 0.68 1.65
N GLY A 190 -22.89 1.40 1.80
CA GLY A 190 -22.98 2.49 2.79
C GLY A 190 -21.92 3.57 2.55
N SER A 191 -21.12 3.85 3.55
CA SER A 191 -20.00 4.83 3.48
C SER A 191 -18.68 4.21 3.06
N THR A 192 -18.65 2.93 2.70
CA THR A 192 -17.46 2.20 2.27
C THR A 192 -17.76 1.35 1.04
N PHE A 193 -17.06 0.24 0.90
CA PHE A 193 -17.17 -0.67 -0.22
C PHE A 193 -17.21 -2.13 0.26
N ARG A 194 -17.78 -2.99 -0.54
CA ARG A 194 -17.53 -4.43 -0.53
C ARG A 194 -16.78 -4.82 -1.79
N THR A 195 -16.15 -5.97 -1.77
CA THR A 195 -15.39 -6.48 -2.91
C THR A 195 -15.89 -7.87 -3.31
N HIS A 196 -15.81 -8.16 -4.61
CA HIS A 196 -16.10 -9.47 -5.18
C HIS A 196 -14.92 -9.86 -6.09
N ASP A 197 -14.39 -11.07 -5.90
CA ASP A 197 -13.28 -11.54 -6.73
C ASP A 197 -13.78 -12.01 -8.08
N GLU A 198 -13.15 -11.49 -9.12
CA GLU A 198 -13.33 -11.88 -10.52
C GLU A 198 -12.33 -12.98 -10.92
N ALA A 199 -12.21 -13.22 -12.21
CA ALA A 199 -11.18 -14.11 -12.72
C ALA A 199 -9.77 -13.57 -12.40
N ASP A 200 -8.85 -14.46 -12.05
CA ASP A 200 -7.47 -14.08 -11.75
C ASP A 200 -6.81 -13.36 -12.95
N LEU A 201 -6.13 -12.24 -12.69
CA LEU A 201 -5.32 -11.56 -13.71
C LEU A 201 -4.10 -12.41 -14.11
N VAL A 202 -3.49 -13.05 -13.11
CA VAL A 202 -2.38 -13.97 -13.29
C VAL A 202 -2.55 -15.16 -12.36
N ALA A 203 -2.38 -16.35 -12.89
CA ALA A 203 -2.25 -17.58 -12.11
C ALA A 203 -1.03 -18.35 -12.62
N SER A 204 -0.15 -18.75 -11.71
CA SER A 204 1.08 -19.46 -12.05
C SER A 204 1.16 -20.82 -11.36
N SER A 205 1.59 -21.83 -12.12
CA SER A 205 2.00 -23.13 -11.57
C SER A 205 3.45 -23.13 -11.05
N ASP A 206 4.21 -22.08 -11.36
CA ASP A 206 5.56 -21.89 -10.86
C ASP A 206 5.53 -21.55 -9.36
N ARG A 207 6.00 -22.50 -8.55
CA ARG A 207 6.02 -22.37 -7.08
C ARG A 207 6.99 -21.31 -6.57
N TRP A 208 7.88 -20.81 -7.42
CA TRP A 208 8.80 -19.72 -7.11
C TRP A 208 8.18 -18.34 -7.35
N PHE A 209 7.11 -18.26 -8.13
CA PHE A 209 6.39 -16.99 -8.35
C PHE A 209 5.80 -16.47 -7.05
N ARG A 210 6.31 -15.34 -6.57
CA ARG A 210 5.91 -14.67 -5.32
C ARG A 210 5.63 -13.20 -5.57
N PRO A 211 4.49 -12.88 -6.17
CA PRO A 211 4.16 -11.49 -6.44
C PRO A 211 3.91 -10.76 -5.12
N VAL A 212 4.71 -9.74 -4.83
CA VAL A 212 4.71 -9.00 -3.56
C VAL A 212 4.28 -7.56 -3.69
N TRP A 213 4.34 -7.01 -4.89
CA TRP A 213 3.94 -5.63 -5.17
C TRP A 213 3.32 -5.50 -6.55
N THR A 214 2.41 -4.54 -6.69
CA THR A 214 1.80 -4.15 -7.96
C THR A 214 1.60 -2.66 -8.04
N GLY A 215 1.62 -2.13 -9.25
CA GLY A 215 1.33 -0.72 -9.53
C GLY A 215 0.97 -0.52 -10.98
N VAL A 216 0.29 0.59 -11.25
CA VAL A 216 -0.06 1.01 -12.61
C VAL A 216 1.06 1.91 -13.14
N GLY A 217 1.62 1.54 -14.28
CA GLY A 217 2.65 2.32 -14.93
C GLY A 217 2.09 3.50 -15.76
N PRO A 218 2.95 4.44 -16.16
CA PRO A 218 2.54 5.60 -16.96
C PRO A 218 2.01 5.23 -18.36
N ASP A 219 2.25 4.00 -18.78
CA ASP A 219 1.74 3.41 -20.01
C ASP A 219 0.38 2.73 -19.85
N GLY A 220 -0.21 2.78 -18.63
CA GLY A 220 -1.44 2.09 -18.27
C GLY A 220 -1.31 0.59 -18.05
N GLY A 221 -0.12 0.00 -18.20
CA GLY A 221 0.16 -1.39 -17.88
C GLY A 221 0.24 -1.63 -16.37
N ILE A 222 0.02 -2.88 -15.96
CA ILE A 222 0.24 -3.30 -14.58
C ILE A 222 1.66 -3.86 -14.46
N TYR A 223 2.39 -3.37 -13.47
CA TYR A 223 3.72 -3.86 -13.12
C TYR A 223 3.63 -4.68 -11.84
N LEU A 224 4.29 -5.85 -11.84
CA LEU A 224 4.31 -6.78 -10.72
C LEU A 224 5.76 -7.03 -10.33
N ALA A 225 6.10 -6.79 -9.06
CA ALA A 225 7.37 -7.24 -8.51
C ALA A 225 7.21 -8.64 -7.94
N ASP A 226 8.08 -9.54 -8.34
CA ASP A 226 8.11 -10.94 -7.95
C ASP A 226 9.39 -11.19 -7.14
N TRP A 227 9.21 -11.58 -5.88
CA TRP A 227 10.30 -11.95 -4.99
C TRP A 227 11.05 -13.19 -5.49
N TYR A 228 10.34 -14.08 -6.18
CA TYR A 228 10.84 -15.30 -6.79
C TYR A 228 11.62 -16.20 -5.83
N ASP A 229 10.93 -16.75 -4.85
CA ASP A 229 11.50 -17.63 -3.84
C ASP A 229 10.48 -18.70 -3.42
N THR A 230 10.94 -19.85 -3.01
CA THR A 230 10.08 -20.89 -2.42
C THR A 230 9.79 -20.63 -0.95
N ARG A 231 10.61 -19.84 -0.28
CA ARG A 231 10.46 -19.52 1.13
C ARG A 231 9.39 -18.43 1.34
N LEU A 232 8.49 -18.69 2.29
CA LEU A 232 7.43 -17.75 2.67
C LEU A 232 7.44 -17.37 4.16
N SER A 233 8.25 -18.06 4.98
CA SER A 233 8.27 -17.84 6.43
C SER A 233 9.47 -17.00 6.83
N HIS A 234 9.22 -15.95 7.59
CA HIS A 234 10.24 -15.09 8.21
C HIS A 234 10.74 -15.61 9.57
N VAL A 235 10.10 -16.65 10.12
CA VAL A 235 10.47 -17.21 11.43
C VAL A 235 11.44 -18.39 11.37
N LYS A 236 11.89 -18.75 10.19
CA LYS A 236 12.89 -19.81 10.03
C LYS A 236 14.27 -19.28 10.36
N PRO A 237 15.02 -19.88 11.31
CA PRO A 237 16.30 -19.33 11.78
C PRO A 237 17.45 -19.48 10.77
N VAL A 238 17.30 -20.35 9.77
CA VAL A 238 18.31 -20.54 8.73
C VAL A 238 18.07 -19.57 7.60
N ASP A 239 19.10 -18.82 7.23
CA ASP A 239 19.10 -17.91 6.07
C ASP A 239 19.33 -18.70 4.79
N ASP A 240 18.24 -19.19 4.19
CA ASP A 240 18.20 -19.92 2.92
C ASP A 240 17.40 -19.20 1.84
N TRP A 241 17.30 -17.87 1.94
CA TRP A 241 16.67 -17.02 0.93
C TRP A 241 17.45 -17.01 -0.37
N ASP A 242 16.73 -17.03 -1.49
CA ASP A 242 17.33 -16.69 -2.78
C ASP A 242 17.56 -15.16 -2.82
N LYS A 243 18.84 -14.77 -2.90
CA LYS A 243 19.26 -13.36 -2.89
C LYS A 243 19.68 -12.87 -4.27
N GLU A 244 19.63 -13.74 -5.29
CA GLU A 244 20.16 -13.47 -6.62
C GLU A 244 19.07 -13.29 -7.67
N ARG A 245 17.85 -13.74 -7.38
CA ARG A 245 16.76 -13.76 -8.34
C ARG A 245 15.57 -12.95 -7.86
N GLY A 246 15.11 -12.11 -8.72
CA GLY A 246 13.85 -11.37 -8.62
C GLY A 246 13.38 -11.05 -10.01
N ARG A 247 12.10 -10.77 -10.20
CA ARG A 247 11.54 -10.46 -11.51
C ARG A 247 10.61 -9.27 -11.43
N LEU A 248 10.56 -8.55 -12.53
CA LEU A 248 9.56 -7.51 -12.75
C LEU A 248 8.78 -7.87 -14.02
N TYR A 249 7.48 -8.07 -13.84
CA TYR A 249 6.58 -8.34 -14.95
C TYR A 249 5.77 -7.11 -15.31
N ARG A 250 5.43 -7.00 -16.59
CA ARG A 250 4.47 -6.05 -17.11
C ARG A 250 3.31 -6.81 -17.75
N VAL A 251 2.11 -6.59 -17.21
CA VAL A 251 0.87 -7.14 -17.77
C VAL A 251 0.21 -6.10 -18.66
N ARG A 252 -0.11 -6.50 -19.88
CA ARG A 252 -0.78 -5.69 -20.91
C ARG A 252 -1.57 -6.59 -21.85
N PRO A 253 -2.53 -6.06 -22.61
CA PRO A 253 -3.20 -6.83 -23.66
C PRO A 253 -2.21 -7.38 -24.68
N ALA A 254 -2.52 -8.54 -25.26
CA ALA A 254 -1.78 -9.06 -26.39
C ALA A 254 -1.86 -8.09 -27.57
N GLY A 255 -0.75 -7.86 -28.25
CA GLY A 255 -0.67 -6.97 -29.42
C GLY A 255 0.38 -5.88 -29.30
N ALA A 256 0.28 -4.82 -30.10
CA ALA A 256 1.25 -3.74 -30.13
C ALA A 256 1.28 -2.98 -28.79
N ALA A 257 2.48 -2.75 -28.28
CA ALA A 257 2.63 -1.89 -27.09
C ALA A 257 2.29 -0.45 -27.48
N PRO A 258 1.60 0.32 -26.59
CA PRO A 258 1.45 1.75 -26.81
C PRO A 258 2.84 2.40 -26.91
N LYS A 259 3.00 3.32 -27.85
CA LYS A 259 4.21 4.15 -27.93
C LYS A 259 4.16 5.12 -26.76
N LEU A 260 4.99 4.89 -25.77
CA LEU A 260 5.20 5.86 -24.69
C LEU A 260 5.87 7.10 -25.30
N LYS A 261 5.35 8.27 -24.95
CA LYS A 261 6.10 9.50 -25.16
C LYS A 261 7.30 9.50 -24.21
N PRO A 262 8.48 9.95 -24.65
CA PRO A 262 9.58 10.14 -23.73
C PRO A 262 9.15 11.03 -22.57
N PHE A 263 9.52 10.65 -21.37
CA PHE A 263 9.24 11.45 -20.18
C PHE A 263 10.39 12.45 -20.07
N ASP A 264 10.13 13.70 -20.44
CA ASP A 264 11.06 14.80 -20.13
C ASP A 264 10.90 15.13 -18.64
N LEU A 265 11.82 14.65 -17.84
CA LEU A 265 11.97 15.11 -16.46
C LEU A 265 12.58 16.51 -16.49
N PRO A 266 11.98 17.48 -15.77
CA PRO A 266 12.53 18.82 -15.68
C PRO A 266 13.88 18.87 -14.97
#